data_13997c20cfa34a307a8a3e21d5c5a8b4
#
_entry.id   13997c20cfa34a307a8a3e21d5c5a8b4
#
_cell.length_a   1.000
_cell.length_b   1.000
_cell.length_c   1.000
_cell.angle_alpha   90.00
_cell.angle_beta   90.00
_cell.angle_gamma   90.00
#
_symmetry.space_group_name_H-M   'P 1'
#
loop_
_entity.id
_entity.type
_entity.pdbx_description
1 polymer ?
#
loop_
_entity_poly.entity_id
_entity_poly.type
_entity_poly.pdbx_seq_one_letter_code
_entity_poly.pdbx_strand_id
1 'polypeptide(L)'
;MDHEAIYKAYPDAVSIGDNLGAFKADGTKITLVQSEIDAARVTLDAEAAAIKYKTDRTTNGSTVYSSFGDQLDMLYQDIVAGKLDTTGTWATHIKAVKDANPKP
;
A
#
# COMPACT_ATOMS: atom_id res chain seq x y z
N MET A 1 -5.60 22.45 1.01
CA MET A 1 -5.22 21.87 2.33
C MET A 1 -5.00 20.37 2.23
N ASP A 2 -4.05 19.86 2.96
CA ASP A 2 -3.81 18.42 3.06
C ASP A 2 -4.72 17.81 4.15
N HIS A 3 -5.96 17.52 3.80
CA HIS A 3 -6.98 17.02 4.74
C HIS A 3 -6.56 15.72 5.43
N GLU A 4 -5.97 14.80 4.68
CA GLU A 4 -5.53 13.51 5.23
C GLU A 4 -4.46 13.69 6.32
N ALA A 5 -3.45 14.53 6.06
CA ALA A 5 -2.42 14.83 7.05
C ALA A 5 -2.97 15.59 8.25
N ILE A 6 -3.93 16.48 8.06
CA ILE A 6 -4.61 17.20 9.15
C ILE A 6 -5.38 16.23 10.04
N TYR A 7 -6.15 15.31 9.49
CA TYR A 7 -6.84 14.29 10.29
C TYR A 7 -5.87 13.36 11.00
N LYS A 8 -4.73 13.06 10.42
CA LYS A 8 -3.68 12.25 11.07
C LYS A 8 -3.04 12.99 12.25
N ALA A 9 -2.70 14.29 12.06
CA ALA A 9 -2.08 15.11 13.08
C ALA A 9 -3.05 15.49 14.21
N TYR A 10 -4.32 15.66 13.88
CA TYR A 10 -5.38 16.11 14.81
C TYR A 10 -6.54 15.12 14.82
N PRO A 11 -6.44 14.01 15.58
CA PRO A 11 -7.47 12.98 15.59
C PRO A 11 -8.85 13.46 16.10
N ASP A 12 -8.89 14.58 16.81
CA ASP A 12 -10.14 15.18 17.30
C ASP A 12 -10.89 15.98 16.21
N ALA A 13 -10.26 16.22 15.07
CA ALA A 13 -10.91 16.92 13.96
C ALA A 13 -12.00 16.06 13.35
N VAL A 14 -13.20 16.60 13.20
CA VAL A 14 -14.34 15.93 12.56
C VAL A 14 -14.75 16.58 11.26
N SER A 15 -14.31 17.81 10.99
CA SER A 15 -14.55 18.51 9.74
C SER A 15 -13.40 19.43 9.40
N ILE A 16 -13.12 19.56 8.08
CA ILE A 16 -12.11 20.46 7.52
C ILE A 16 -12.70 21.16 6.31
N GLY A 17 -12.57 22.49 6.28
CA GLY A 17 -12.87 23.31 5.12
C GLY A 17 -11.63 24.05 4.66
N ASP A 18 -11.35 24.06 3.34
CA ASP A 18 -10.11 24.63 2.79
C ASP A 18 -9.90 26.10 3.19
N ASN A 19 -10.96 26.87 3.29
CA ASN A 19 -10.89 28.28 3.68
C ASN A 19 -11.37 28.54 5.10
N LEU A 20 -11.85 27.53 5.83
CA LEU A 20 -12.46 27.68 7.15
C LEU A 20 -11.60 27.12 8.27
N GLY A 21 -10.76 26.11 7.98
CA GLY A 21 -9.93 25.41 8.95
C GLY A 21 -10.52 24.08 9.42
N ALA A 22 -10.02 23.56 10.52
CA ALA A 22 -10.43 22.30 11.11
C ALA A 22 -11.19 22.52 12.41
N PHE A 23 -12.19 21.67 12.66
CA PHE A 23 -13.11 21.80 13.81
C PHE A 23 -13.31 20.47 14.51
N LYS A 24 -13.46 20.55 15.84
CA LYS A 24 -13.86 19.42 16.67
C LYS A 24 -15.38 19.18 16.61
N ALA A 25 -15.83 18.08 17.19
CA ALA A 25 -17.26 17.72 17.24
C ALA A 25 -18.12 18.78 17.94
N ASP A 26 -17.58 19.52 18.91
CA ASP A 26 -18.25 20.60 19.63
C ASP A 26 -18.24 21.95 18.89
N GLY A 27 -17.71 21.99 17.68
CA GLY A 27 -17.57 23.21 16.87
C GLY A 27 -16.35 24.06 17.18
N THR A 28 -15.51 23.66 18.12
CA THR A 28 -14.28 24.38 18.45
C THR A 28 -13.28 24.30 17.30
N LYS A 29 -12.74 25.45 16.90
CA LYS A 29 -11.71 25.52 15.87
C LYS A 29 -10.37 25.03 16.43
N ILE A 30 -9.68 24.17 15.64
CA ILE A 30 -8.36 23.65 15.97
C ILE A 30 -7.32 24.61 15.43
N THR A 31 -6.31 24.95 16.25
CA THR A 31 -5.13 25.68 15.77
C THR A 31 -4.22 24.73 15.01
N LEU A 32 -4.09 24.95 13.70
CA LEU A 32 -3.24 24.14 12.81
C LEU A 32 -1.80 24.63 12.87
N VAL A 33 -0.85 23.70 13.07
CA VAL A 33 0.57 23.96 13.05
C VAL A 33 1.17 23.23 11.84
N GLN A 34 1.74 23.97 10.90
CA GLN A 34 2.22 23.42 9.63
C GLN A 34 3.27 22.32 9.83
N SER A 35 4.17 22.47 10.79
CA SER A 35 5.18 21.43 11.07
C SER A 35 4.58 20.10 11.53
N GLU A 36 3.48 20.14 12.25
CA GLU A 36 2.76 18.92 12.67
C GLU A 36 2.05 18.25 11.49
N ILE A 37 1.48 19.04 10.59
CA ILE A 37 0.86 18.57 9.35
C ILE A 37 1.91 17.93 8.44
N ASP A 38 3.06 18.57 8.28
CA ASP A 38 4.16 18.06 7.48
C ASP A 38 4.70 16.74 8.04
N ALA A 39 4.86 16.63 9.35
CA ALA A 39 5.27 15.38 10.02
C ALA A 39 4.24 14.27 9.82
N ALA A 40 2.95 14.58 9.88
CA ALA A 40 1.88 13.62 9.61
C ALA A 40 1.90 13.15 8.15
N ARG A 41 2.18 14.03 7.20
CA ARG A 41 2.33 13.66 5.78
C ARG A 41 3.50 12.69 5.58
N VAL A 42 4.64 12.94 6.21
CA VAL A 42 5.79 12.01 6.15
C VAL A 42 5.41 10.63 6.68
N THR A 43 4.68 10.56 7.79
CA THR A 43 4.22 9.30 8.38
C THR A 43 3.25 8.56 7.45
N LEU A 44 2.25 9.26 6.90
CA LEU A 44 1.29 8.68 5.95
C LEU A 44 1.97 8.15 4.69
N ASP A 45 2.93 8.88 4.14
CA ASP A 45 3.67 8.46 2.96
C ASP A 45 4.53 7.23 3.26
N ALA A 46 5.14 7.15 4.45
CA ALA A 46 5.90 5.98 4.88
C ALA A 46 5.00 4.75 5.09
N GLU A 47 3.81 4.93 5.69
CA GLU A 47 2.82 3.86 5.85
C GLU A 47 2.34 3.34 4.48
N ALA A 48 2.05 4.25 3.54
CA ALA A 48 1.65 3.89 2.19
C ALA A 48 2.77 3.15 1.44
N ALA A 49 4.03 3.61 1.55
CA ALA A 49 5.18 2.97 0.93
C ALA A 49 5.41 1.56 1.49
N ALA A 50 5.18 1.35 2.79
CA ALA A 50 5.35 0.05 3.45
C ALA A 50 4.43 -1.05 2.90
N ILE A 51 3.26 -0.68 2.36
CA ILE A 51 2.27 -1.61 1.81
C ILE A 51 2.14 -1.57 0.29
N LYS A 52 2.80 -0.62 -0.37
CA LYS A 52 2.71 -0.43 -1.83
C LYS A 52 3.11 -1.68 -2.61
N TYR A 53 4.07 -2.46 -2.11
CA TYR A 53 4.51 -3.70 -2.76
C TYR A 53 3.36 -4.69 -2.97
N LYS A 54 2.37 -4.72 -2.10
CA LYS A 54 1.20 -5.62 -2.20
C LYS A 54 0.37 -5.30 -3.44
N THR A 55 0.10 -4.03 -3.68
CA THR A 55 -0.64 -3.57 -4.85
C THR A 55 0.20 -3.71 -6.12
N ASP A 56 1.50 -3.40 -6.05
CA ASP A 56 2.41 -3.51 -7.20
C ASP A 56 2.58 -4.96 -7.66
N ARG A 57 2.51 -5.94 -6.73
CA ARG A 57 2.57 -7.37 -7.08
C ARG A 57 1.30 -7.88 -7.75
N THR A 58 0.16 -7.23 -7.55
CA THR A 58 -1.15 -7.71 -7.99
C THR A 58 -1.73 -6.95 -9.16
N THR A 59 -1.67 -5.61 -9.18
CA THR A 59 -2.38 -4.81 -10.18
C THR A 59 -1.59 -3.65 -10.77
N ASN A 60 -0.76 -2.97 -9.99
CA ASN A 60 -0.15 -1.70 -10.38
C ASN A 60 1.27 -1.81 -10.94
N GLY A 61 1.98 -2.89 -10.66
CA GLY A 61 3.34 -3.11 -11.17
C GLY A 61 3.37 -3.58 -12.61
N SER A 62 4.54 -3.52 -13.24
CA SER A 62 4.76 -4.07 -14.58
C SER A 62 4.91 -5.59 -14.58
N THR A 63 5.34 -6.15 -13.44
CA THR A 63 5.47 -7.61 -13.23
C THR A 63 4.57 -7.98 -12.07
N VAL A 64 3.42 -8.57 -12.38
CA VAL A 64 2.39 -8.92 -11.41
C VAL A 64 2.13 -10.42 -11.41
N TYR A 65 1.50 -10.92 -10.33
CA TYR A 65 1.06 -12.30 -10.28
C TYR A 65 0.09 -12.62 -11.43
N SER A 66 0.29 -13.74 -12.08
CA SER A 66 -0.65 -14.27 -13.06
C SER A 66 -2.00 -14.56 -12.41
N SER A 67 -3.03 -14.78 -13.22
CA SER A 67 -4.34 -15.19 -12.73
C SER A 67 -4.24 -16.43 -11.84
N PHE A 68 -5.22 -16.62 -10.96
CA PHE A 68 -5.27 -17.80 -10.10
C PHE A 68 -5.29 -19.10 -10.90
N GLY A 69 -6.05 -19.13 -12.01
CA GLY A 69 -6.08 -20.28 -12.91
C GLY A 69 -4.74 -20.59 -13.55
N ASP A 70 -4.03 -19.56 -14.03
CA ASP A 70 -2.69 -19.72 -14.62
C ASP A 70 -1.69 -20.24 -13.59
N GLN A 71 -1.76 -19.75 -12.35
CA GLN A 71 -0.88 -20.24 -11.28
C GLN A 71 -1.17 -21.70 -10.91
N LEU A 72 -2.43 -22.11 -10.90
CA LEU A 72 -2.80 -23.52 -10.68
C LEU A 72 -2.26 -24.41 -11.81
N ASP A 73 -2.30 -23.96 -13.05
CA ASP A 73 -1.71 -24.67 -14.18
C ASP A 73 -0.20 -24.80 -14.05
N MET A 74 0.51 -23.75 -13.62
CA MET A 74 1.93 -23.79 -13.33
C MET A 74 2.26 -24.83 -12.26
N LEU A 75 1.48 -24.84 -11.18
CA LEU A 75 1.63 -25.80 -10.09
C LEU A 75 1.41 -27.25 -10.57
N TYR A 76 0.35 -27.46 -11.34
CA TYR A 76 0.07 -28.78 -11.92
C TYR A 76 1.20 -29.28 -12.82
N GLN A 77 1.70 -28.43 -13.71
CA GLN A 77 2.82 -28.79 -14.59
C GLN A 77 4.08 -29.12 -13.80
N ASP A 78 4.36 -28.39 -12.72
CA ASP A 78 5.50 -28.65 -11.86
C ASP A 78 5.37 -29.99 -11.13
N ILE A 79 4.16 -30.35 -10.69
CA ILE A 79 3.87 -31.67 -10.09
C ILE A 79 4.16 -32.78 -11.10
N VAL A 80 3.66 -32.65 -12.34
CA VAL A 80 3.88 -33.65 -13.42
C VAL A 80 5.35 -33.79 -13.76
N ALA A 81 6.09 -32.69 -13.79
CA ALA A 81 7.51 -32.66 -14.11
C ALA A 81 8.42 -33.09 -12.95
N GLY A 82 7.87 -33.26 -11.73
CA GLY A 82 8.67 -33.54 -10.54
C GLY A 82 9.47 -32.35 -10.05
N LYS A 83 9.03 -31.12 -10.35
CA LYS A 83 9.71 -29.86 -10.02
C LYS A 83 8.92 -29.00 -9.04
N LEU A 84 8.30 -29.61 -8.06
CA LEU A 84 7.56 -28.88 -7.01
C LEU A 84 8.56 -28.35 -5.96
N ASP A 85 9.49 -27.52 -6.40
CA ASP A 85 10.55 -26.90 -5.61
C ASP A 85 10.90 -25.51 -6.19
N THR A 86 12.02 -24.92 -5.77
CA THR A 86 12.45 -23.59 -6.23
C THR A 86 12.87 -23.54 -7.69
N THR A 87 13.03 -24.69 -8.36
CA THR A 87 13.40 -24.77 -9.79
C THR A 87 12.19 -24.85 -10.71
N GLY A 88 10.99 -25.02 -10.17
CA GLY A 88 9.75 -25.14 -10.94
C GLY A 88 9.27 -23.82 -11.50
N THR A 89 8.33 -23.90 -12.44
CA THR A 89 7.76 -22.74 -13.13
C THR A 89 7.01 -21.83 -12.19
N TRP A 90 6.22 -22.38 -11.28
CA TRP A 90 5.43 -21.59 -10.32
C TRP A 90 6.32 -20.82 -9.35
N ALA A 91 7.29 -21.48 -8.71
CA ALA A 91 8.23 -20.83 -7.81
C ALA A 91 9.04 -19.74 -8.52
N THR A 92 9.47 -19.98 -9.75
CA THR A 92 10.18 -19.00 -10.57
C THR A 92 9.32 -17.78 -10.87
N HIS A 93 8.03 -17.97 -11.20
CA HIS A 93 7.07 -16.89 -11.42
C HIS A 93 6.86 -16.03 -10.16
N ILE A 94 6.60 -16.67 -9.03
CA ILE A 94 6.39 -15.99 -7.75
C ILE A 94 7.63 -15.17 -7.36
N LYS A 95 8.83 -15.77 -7.52
CA LYS A 95 10.08 -15.08 -7.25
C LYS A 95 10.28 -13.85 -8.12
N ALA A 96 9.98 -13.95 -9.42
CA ALA A 96 10.10 -12.83 -10.36
C ALA A 96 9.23 -11.64 -9.96
N VAL A 97 7.99 -11.90 -9.54
CA VAL A 97 7.06 -10.85 -9.07
C VAL A 97 7.57 -10.19 -7.78
N LYS A 98 8.04 -10.99 -6.83
CA LYS A 98 8.59 -10.49 -5.56
C LYS A 98 9.87 -9.69 -5.76
N ASP A 99 10.76 -10.13 -6.65
CA ASP A 99 12.01 -9.44 -6.94
C ASP A 99 11.76 -8.11 -7.67
N ALA A 100 10.76 -8.05 -8.54
CA ALA A 100 10.37 -6.82 -9.23
C ALA A 100 9.66 -5.82 -8.29
N ASN A 101 9.00 -6.30 -7.25
CA ASN A 101 8.23 -5.49 -6.29
C ASN A 101 8.62 -5.89 -4.85
N PRO A 102 9.84 -5.57 -4.40
CA PRO A 102 10.34 -6.04 -3.12
C PRO A 102 9.55 -5.42 -1.96
N LYS A 103 9.39 -6.19 -0.90
CA LYS A 103 8.89 -5.70 0.37
C LYS A 103 9.94 -4.76 0.99
N PRO A 104 9.52 -3.54 1.41
CA PRO A 104 10.44 -2.60 2.07
C PRO A 104 10.98 -3.14 3.38
#